data_d26d405347ec499d4d3d7b42245d6b54
#
_entry.id   d26d405347ec499d4d3d7b42245d6b54
#
_cell.length_a   1.000
_cell.length_b   1.000
_cell.length_c   1.000
_cell.angle_alpha   90.00
_cell.angle_beta   90.00
_cell.angle_gamma   90.00
#
_symmetry.space_group_name_H-M   'P 1'
#
loop_
_entity.id
_entity.type
_entity.pdbx_description
1 polymer ?
#
loop_
_entity_poly.entity_id
_entity_poly.type
_entity_poly.pdbx_seq_one_letter_code
_entity_poly.pdbx_strand_id
1 'polypeptide(L)'
;MQGPAELLPISSSGHLILVPAVLAWPYADLDDELRKSFEVALHAGTAGALALALRHEVAEVLRALDTRRILGVLLAFMPPALGAFAFERAIEERAGRPRAVALAQIGAGLALAAADRRPAERSQDEAGVRDHLLIGLGQAAALVPGVSRNGGSLTAARLRRFDRRAASRLSRHAALPIIVAASGLKGVRLARRGMPAEIALPFATGAAAAFASTLAATRLVAMIDGARSYAPFAAYRVALGACALGRLRRRVRA
;
A
#
# COMPACT_ATOMS: atom_id res chain seq x y z
N MET A 1 -1.75 -11.79 7.22
CA MET A 1 -0.73 -10.72 7.12
C MET A 1 -1.18 -9.51 6.29
N GLN A 2 -2.19 -9.66 5.41
CA GLN A 2 -2.65 -8.58 4.52
C GLN A 2 -3.03 -7.30 5.28
N GLY A 3 -3.88 -7.39 6.30
CA GLY A 3 -4.37 -6.23 7.04
C GLY A 3 -3.27 -5.37 7.67
N PRO A 4 -2.39 -5.92 8.52
CA PRO A 4 -1.26 -5.17 9.06
C PRO A 4 -0.36 -4.57 8.00
N ALA A 5 -0.05 -5.32 6.93
CA ALA A 5 0.84 -4.86 5.87
C ALA A 5 0.24 -3.75 4.99
N GLU A 6 -1.09 -3.65 4.91
CA GLU A 6 -1.79 -2.57 4.20
C GLU A 6 -1.81 -1.27 5.02
N LEU A 7 -2.02 -1.39 6.34
CA LEU A 7 -2.10 -0.23 7.23
C LEU A 7 -0.72 0.35 7.57
N LEU A 8 0.27 -0.52 7.80
CA LEU A 8 1.63 -0.11 8.10
C LEU A 8 2.39 0.30 6.82
N PRO A 9 3.41 1.16 6.91
CA PRO A 9 4.20 1.57 5.74
C PRO A 9 5.24 0.50 5.32
N ILE A 10 4.81 -0.79 5.22
CA ILE A 10 5.69 -1.95 4.99
C ILE A 10 5.42 -2.71 3.70
N SER A 11 4.42 -2.31 2.90
CA SER A 11 4.05 -2.88 1.60
C SER A 11 3.36 -4.24 1.65
N SER A 12 2.04 -4.27 1.51
CA SER A 12 1.24 -5.50 1.41
C SER A 12 1.61 -6.33 0.19
N SER A 13 1.75 -5.71 -0.99
CA SER A 13 2.20 -6.38 -2.21
C SER A 13 3.61 -6.96 -2.08
N GLY A 14 4.52 -6.24 -1.41
CA GLY A 14 5.84 -6.78 -1.09
C GLY A 14 5.77 -8.04 -0.24
N HIS A 15 4.89 -8.09 0.75
CA HIS A 15 4.72 -9.28 1.61
C HIS A 15 4.12 -10.46 0.85
N LEU A 16 3.10 -10.22 0.00
CA LEU A 16 2.47 -11.28 -0.79
C LEU A 16 3.44 -11.95 -1.77
N ILE A 17 4.47 -11.24 -2.21
CA ILE A 17 5.50 -11.77 -3.12
C ILE A 17 6.69 -12.34 -2.33
N LEU A 18 7.24 -11.59 -1.38
CA LEU A 18 8.52 -11.95 -0.74
C LEU A 18 8.37 -13.02 0.32
N VAL A 19 7.30 -13.00 1.14
CA VAL A 19 7.14 -13.97 2.23
C VAL A 19 6.94 -15.39 1.68
N PRO A 20 6.06 -15.66 0.69
CA PRO A 20 5.98 -16.97 0.07
C PRO A 20 7.29 -17.41 -0.58
N ALA A 21 8.00 -16.49 -1.26
CA ALA A 21 9.28 -16.78 -1.88
C ALA A 21 10.37 -17.15 -0.85
N VAL A 22 10.39 -16.48 0.32
CA VAL A 22 11.33 -16.77 1.41
C VAL A 22 11.01 -18.10 2.09
N LEU A 23 9.72 -18.36 2.35
CA LEU A 23 9.26 -19.56 3.08
C LEU A 23 9.05 -20.79 2.18
N ALA A 24 9.24 -20.63 0.88
CA ALA A 24 8.96 -21.69 -0.12
C ALA A 24 7.51 -22.18 -0.04
N TRP A 25 6.55 -21.30 0.13
CA TRP A 25 5.14 -21.65 0.13
C TRP A 25 4.67 -21.97 -1.30
N PRO A 26 3.79 -22.99 -1.47
CA PRO A 26 3.21 -23.33 -2.78
C PRO A 26 2.49 -22.17 -3.47
N TYR A 27 2.08 -21.16 -2.71
CA TYR A 27 1.50 -19.91 -3.24
C TYR A 27 2.43 -19.20 -4.25
N ALA A 28 3.75 -19.32 -4.09
CA ALA A 28 4.72 -18.72 -5.01
C ALA A 28 4.73 -19.39 -6.38
N ASP A 29 4.28 -20.65 -6.45
CA ASP A 29 4.28 -21.49 -7.64
C ASP A 29 2.91 -21.50 -8.35
N LEU A 30 1.90 -20.78 -7.81
CA LEU A 30 0.61 -20.62 -8.46
C LEU A 30 0.76 -19.89 -9.79
N ASP A 31 -0.11 -20.24 -10.74
CA ASP A 31 -0.29 -19.49 -11.98
C ASP A 31 -0.50 -18.00 -11.70
N ASP A 32 0.11 -17.14 -12.53
CA ASP A 32 0.09 -15.68 -12.34
C ASP A 32 -1.32 -15.10 -12.34
N GLU A 33 -2.23 -15.63 -13.16
CA GLU A 33 -3.61 -15.14 -13.25
C GLU A 33 -4.40 -15.52 -11.99
N LEU A 34 -4.25 -16.75 -11.52
CA LEU A 34 -4.88 -17.24 -10.29
C LEU A 34 -4.37 -16.47 -9.08
N ARG A 35 -3.06 -16.25 -8.98
CA ARG A 35 -2.43 -15.48 -7.91
C ARG A 35 -2.94 -14.04 -7.88
N LYS A 36 -2.95 -13.35 -9.03
CA LYS A 36 -3.47 -11.98 -9.15
C LYS A 36 -4.96 -11.90 -8.77
N SER A 37 -5.75 -12.87 -9.21
CA SER A 37 -7.18 -12.93 -8.86
C SER A 37 -7.38 -13.12 -7.35
N PHE A 38 -6.58 -13.99 -6.71
CA PHE A 38 -6.60 -14.16 -5.26
C PHE A 38 -6.19 -12.88 -4.50
N GLU A 39 -5.15 -12.19 -4.97
CA GLU A 39 -4.74 -10.89 -4.42
C GLU A 39 -5.86 -9.85 -4.51
N VAL A 40 -6.66 -9.86 -5.59
CA VAL A 40 -7.84 -9.00 -5.73
C VAL A 40 -8.87 -9.30 -4.63
N ALA A 41 -9.13 -10.59 -4.33
CA ALA A 41 -10.04 -10.99 -3.26
C ALA A 41 -9.53 -10.50 -1.89
N LEU A 42 -8.23 -10.66 -1.61
CA LEU A 42 -7.62 -10.14 -0.38
C LEU A 42 -7.78 -8.62 -0.26
N HIS A 43 -7.53 -7.88 -1.35
CA HIS A 43 -7.69 -6.42 -1.37
C HIS A 43 -9.16 -6.00 -1.20
N ALA A 44 -10.12 -6.74 -1.77
CA ALA A 44 -11.54 -6.48 -1.57
C ALA A 44 -11.95 -6.63 -0.10
N GLY A 45 -11.49 -7.70 0.57
CA GLY A 45 -11.70 -7.88 2.01
C GLY A 45 -11.10 -6.72 2.82
N THR A 46 -9.87 -6.34 2.51
CA THR A 46 -9.19 -5.20 3.16
C THR A 46 -9.94 -3.89 2.94
N ALA A 47 -10.39 -3.62 1.72
CA ALA A 47 -11.13 -2.40 1.39
C ALA A 47 -12.46 -2.32 2.15
N GLY A 48 -13.21 -3.43 2.25
CA GLY A 48 -14.43 -3.50 3.07
C GLY A 48 -14.16 -3.20 4.54
N ALA A 49 -13.09 -3.77 5.10
CA ALA A 49 -12.69 -3.50 6.48
C ALA A 49 -12.31 -2.03 6.72
N LEU A 50 -11.54 -1.43 5.79
CA LEU A 50 -11.15 -0.02 5.87
C LEU A 50 -12.35 0.91 5.72
N ALA A 51 -13.28 0.62 4.81
CA ALA A 51 -14.51 1.38 4.65
C ALA A 51 -15.34 1.39 5.94
N LEU A 52 -15.43 0.25 6.63
CA LEU A 52 -16.12 0.14 7.91
C LEU A 52 -15.34 0.86 9.02
N ALA A 53 -14.05 0.64 9.13
CA ALA A 53 -13.22 1.18 10.21
C ALA A 53 -13.08 2.70 10.13
N LEU A 54 -12.93 3.24 8.92
CA LEU A 54 -12.71 4.67 8.68
C LEU A 54 -14.00 5.42 8.34
N ARG A 55 -15.19 4.80 8.50
CA ARG A 55 -16.47 5.41 8.11
C ARG A 55 -16.73 6.77 8.72
N HIS A 56 -16.30 6.99 9.96
CA HIS A 56 -16.46 8.28 10.65
C HIS A 56 -15.48 9.32 10.08
N GLU A 57 -14.20 8.95 9.88
CA GLU A 57 -13.19 9.81 9.26
C GLU A 57 -13.60 10.19 7.83
N VAL A 58 -14.12 9.23 7.05
CA VAL A 58 -14.67 9.49 5.70
C VAL A 58 -15.86 10.44 5.78
N ALA A 59 -16.79 10.24 6.70
CA ALA A 59 -17.94 11.13 6.86
C ALA A 59 -17.53 12.54 7.27
N GLU A 60 -16.55 12.71 8.15
CA GLU A 60 -15.98 14.01 8.52
C GLU A 60 -15.34 14.69 7.32
N VAL A 61 -14.53 13.97 6.53
CA VAL A 61 -13.92 14.50 5.31
C VAL A 61 -14.98 14.95 4.33
N LEU A 62 -16.03 14.12 4.10
CA LEU A 62 -17.12 14.43 3.16
C LEU A 62 -17.94 15.66 3.61
N ARG A 63 -18.23 15.80 4.91
CA ARG A 63 -18.94 16.97 5.45
C ARG A 63 -18.12 18.27 5.37
N ALA A 64 -16.80 18.13 5.43
CA ALA A 64 -15.87 19.25 5.41
C ALA A 64 -15.27 19.48 4.02
N LEU A 65 -15.85 18.89 2.95
CA LEU A 65 -15.40 19.11 1.58
C LEU A 65 -15.63 20.57 1.18
N ASP A 66 -14.55 21.23 0.86
CA ASP A 66 -14.50 22.51 0.19
C ASP A 66 -13.69 22.39 -1.10
N THR A 67 -13.68 23.41 -1.93
CA THR A 67 -12.96 23.42 -3.21
C THR A 67 -11.46 23.10 -3.02
N ARG A 68 -10.83 23.57 -1.96
CA ARG A 68 -9.41 23.35 -1.66
C ARG A 68 -9.14 21.87 -1.35
N ARG A 69 -9.99 21.23 -0.55
CA ARG A 69 -9.89 19.80 -0.19
C ARG A 69 -10.16 18.92 -1.38
N ILE A 70 -11.18 19.22 -2.17
CA ILE A 70 -11.48 18.50 -3.42
C ILE A 70 -10.28 18.56 -4.36
N LEU A 71 -9.72 19.74 -4.59
CA LEU A 71 -8.52 19.91 -5.41
C LEU A 71 -7.33 19.11 -4.86
N GLY A 72 -7.11 19.15 -3.54
CA GLY A 72 -6.06 18.38 -2.89
C GLY A 72 -6.21 16.86 -3.10
N VAL A 73 -7.43 16.34 -2.95
CA VAL A 73 -7.74 14.92 -3.19
C VAL A 73 -7.51 14.57 -4.66
N LEU A 74 -7.97 15.39 -5.60
CA LEU A 74 -7.76 15.17 -7.04
C LEU A 74 -6.27 15.18 -7.41
N LEU A 75 -5.50 16.12 -6.90
CA LEU A 75 -4.05 16.20 -7.13
C LEU A 75 -3.30 15.00 -6.55
N ALA A 76 -3.74 14.49 -5.42
CA ALA A 76 -3.14 13.28 -4.83
C ALA A 76 -3.57 11.99 -5.54
N PHE A 77 -4.75 11.98 -6.18
CA PHE A 77 -5.30 10.85 -6.92
C PHE A 77 -4.76 10.74 -8.35
N MET A 78 -4.56 11.87 -9.04
CA MET A 78 -4.19 11.89 -10.46
C MET A 78 -2.88 11.16 -10.78
N PRO A 79 -1.74 11.37 -10.07
CA PRO A 79 -0.48 10.70 -10.41
C PRO A 79 -0.57 9.17 -10.37
N PRO A 80 -1.10 8.52 -9.31
CA PRO A 80 -1.23 7.07 -9.31
C PRO A 80 -2.26 6.54 -10.30
N ALA A 81 -3.35 7.28 -10.59
CA ALA A 81 -4.34 6.88 -11.58
C ALA A 81 -3.77 6.90 -13.00
N LEU A 82 -3.09 8.00 -13.39
CA LEU A 82 -2.41 8.11 -14.67
C LEU A 82 -1.27 7.11 -14.80
N GLY A 83 -0.47 6.93 -13.74
CA GLY A 83 0.60 5.96 -13.72
C GLY A 83 0.11 4.52 -13.88
N ALA A 84 -0.99 4.15 -13.21
CA ALA A 84 -1.61 2.84 -13.37
C ALA A 84 -2.09 2.63 -14.80
N PHE A 85 -2.78 3.62 -15.38
CA PHE A 85 -3.28 3.53 -16.75
C PHE A 85 -2.15 3.42 -17.79
N ALA A 86 -1.10 4.24 -17.64
CA ALA A 86 -0.02 4.32 -18.62
C ALA A 86 0.99 3.15 -18.53
N PHE A 87 1.25 2.63 -17.32
CA PHE A 87 2.36 1.72 -17.05
C PHE A 87 1.96 0.37 -16.49
N GLU A 88 0.64 0.03 -16.40
CA GLU A 88 0.15 -1.22 -15.79
C GLU A 88 0.93 -2.46 -16.30
N ARG A 89 1.00 -2.62 -17.63
CA ARG A 89 1.70 -3.78 -18.25
C ARG A 89 3.21 -3.80 -17.93
N ALA A 90 3.89 -2.67 -18.08
CA ALA A 90 5.33 -2.58 -17.85
C ALA A 90 5.69 -2.86 -16.39
N ILE A 91 4.84 -2.42 -15.46
CA ILE A 91 5.01 -2.67 -14.02
C ILE A 91 4.78 -4.15 -13.71
N GLU A 92 3.72 -4.75 -14.25
CA GLU A 92 3.41 -6.16 -14.03
C GLU A 92 4.53 -7.08 -14.56
N GLU A 93 5.01 -6.85 -15.77
CA GLU A 93 6.01 -7.71 -16.41
C GLU A 93 7.42 -7.58 -15.79
N ARG A 94 7.81 -6.37 -15.35
CA ARG A 94 9.20 -6.09 -14.94
C ARG A 94 9.36 -5.96 -13.44
N ALA A 95 8.42 -5.30 -12.77
CA ALA A 95 8.53 -4.95 -11.35
C ALA A 95 7.98 -6.03 -10.40
N GLY A 96 7.16 -6.98 -10.89
CA GLY A 96 6.60 -8.07 -10.09
C GLY A 96 7.58 -9.19 -9.72
N ARG A 97 8.79 -9.21 -10.29
CA ARG A 97 9.79 -10.24 -10.01
C ARG A 97 10.31 -10.13 -8.56
N PRO A 98 10.45 -11.23 -7.80
CA PRO A 98 10.82 -11.19 -6.38
C PRO A 98 12.10 -10.39 -6.09
N ARG A 99 13.11 -10.43 -6.98
CA ARG A 99 14.34 -9.62 -6.83
C ARG A 99 14.07 -8.12 -6.95
N ALA A 100 13.27 -7.70 -7.93
CA ALA A 100 12.90 -6.30 -8.13
C ALA A 100 12.10 -5.78 -6.93
N VAL A 101 11.14 -6.58 -6.46
CA VAL A 101 10.33 -6.26 -5.28
C VAL A 101 11.18 -6.14 -4.02
N ALA A 102 12.15 -7.02 -3.81
CA ALA A 102 13.07 -6.94 -2.67
C ALA A 102 13.93 -5.68 -2.70
N LEU A 103 14.45 -5.29 -3.88
CA LEU A 103 15.20 -4.05 -4.04
C LEU A 103 14.33 -2.81 -3.83
N ALA A 104 13.10 -2.81 -4.37
CA ALA A 104 12.12 -1.73 -4.16
C ALA A 104 11.76 -1.60 -2.67
N GLN A 105 11.59 -2.72 -1.97
CA GLN A 105 11.32 -2.77 -0.54
C GLN A 105 12.44 -2.13 0.28
N ILE A 106 13.70 -2.47 -0.04
CA ILE A 106 14.88 -1.89 0.60
C ILE A 106 14.98 -0.40 0.30
N GLY A 107 14.99 -0.02 -0.99
CA GLY A 107 15.18 1.37 -1.42
C GLY A 107 14.12 2.31 -0.84
N ALA A 108 12.84 1.91 -0.89
CA ALA A 108 11.76 2.69 -0.33
C ALA A 108 11.78 2.70 1.23
N GLY A 109 12.28 1.65 1.88
CA GLY A 109 12.55 1.65 3.31
C GLY A 109 13.61 2.68 3.70
N LEU A 110 14.73 2.71 2.98
CA LEU A 110 15.80 3.69 3.18
C LEU A 110 15.34 5.12 2.90
N ALA A 111 14.54 5.32 1.83
CA ALA A 111 13.96 6.62 1.52
C ALA A 111 13.03 7.12 2.64
N LEU A 112 12.19 6.26 3.22
CA LEU A 112 11.35 6.58 4.36
C LEU A 112 12.20 6.98 5.59
N ALA A 113 13.24 6.20 5.90
CA ALA A 113 14.14 6.50 7.02
C ALA A 113 14.86 7.85 6.83
N ALA A 114 15.33 8.14 5.61
CA ALA A 114 15.98 9.40 5.29
C ALA A 114 15.02 10.59 5.38
N ALA A 115 13.80 10.45 4.86
CA ALA A 115 12.77 11.48 4.94
C ALA A 115 12.33 11.73 6.39
N ASP A 116 12.27 10.69 7.22
CA ASP A 116 11.84 10.80 8.61
C ASP A 116 12.81 11.59 9.50
N ARG A 117 14.08 11.73 9.08
CA ARG A 117 15.09 12.55 9.75
C ARG A 117 14.90 14.05 9.54
N ARG A 118 14.04 14.46 8.57
CA ARG A 118 13.76 15.88 8.34
C ARG A 118 13.03 16.50 9.54
N PRO A 119 13.34 17.75 9.90
CA PRO A 119 12.60 18.46 10.95
C PRO A 119 11.09 18.43 10.70
N ALA A 120 10.32 18.43 11.77
CA ALA A 120 8.86 18.50 11.74
C ALA A 120 8.46 19.95 12.02
N GLU A 121 8.05 20.67 10.99
CA GLU A 121 7.79 22.11 11.06
C GLU A 121 6.37 22.48 10.62
N ARG A 122 5.66 21.54 9.96
CA ARG A 122 4.39 21.84 9.33
C ARG A 122 3.27 20.92 9.82
N SER A 123 2.12 21.55 10.06
CA SER A 123 0.86 20.90 10.38
C SER A 123 0.06 20.56 9.12
N GLN A 124 -0.99 19.74 9.26
CA GLN A 124 -1.85 19.33 8.15
C GLN A 124 -2.51 20.50 7.42
N ASP A 125 -2.92 21.54 8.15
CA ASP A 125 -3.67 22.67 7.60
C ASP A 125 -2.84 23.56 6.67
N GLU A 126 -1.51 23.43 6.73
CA GLU A 126 -0.55 24.10 5.86
C GLU A 126 -0.34 23.39 4.52
N ALA A 127 -1.03 22.26 4.30
CA ALA A 127 -0.90 21.52 3.06
C ALA A 127 -1.47 22.33 1.88
N GLY A 128 -0.65 22.50 0.85
CA GLY A 128 -1.00 23.21 -0.38
C GLY A 128 -0.98 22.28 -1.61
N VAL A 129 -1.21 22.87 -2.78
CA VAL A 129 -1.26 22.19 -4.08
C VAL A 129 -0.03 21.31 -4.33
N ARG A 130 1.16 21.87 -4.11
CA ARG A 130 2.44 21.14 -4.30
C ARG A 130 2.57 19.94 -3.37
N ASP A 131 2.04 20.04 -2.14
CA ASP A 131 2.14 18.96 -1.17
C ASP A 131 1.24 17.78 -1.57
N HIS A 132 0.01 18.05 -1.99
CA HIS A 132 -0.92 17.03 -2.47
C HIS A 132 -0.39 16.34 -3.72
N LEU A 133 0.19 17.08 -4.67
CA LEU A 133 0.80 16.51 -5.88
C LEU A 133 1.99 15.60 -5.52
N LEU A 134 2.88 16.02 -4.62
CA LEU A 134 4.03 15.23 -4.20
C LEU A 134 3.60 13.96 -3.42
N ILE A 135 2.57 14.06 -2.59
CA ILE A 135 1.97 12.90 -1.92
C ILE A 135 1.38 11.94 -2.98
N GLY A 136 0.72 12.47 -4.01
CA GLY A 136 0.23 11.69 -5.14
C GLY A 136 1.35 10.98 -5.92
N LEU A 137 2.46 11.66 -6.17
CA LEU A 137 3.66 11.04 -6.77
C LEU A 137 4.24 9.95 -5.87
N GLY A 138 4.27 10.16 -4.55
CA GLY A 138 4.63 9.13 -3.57
C GLY A 138 3.72 7.91 -3.64
N GLN A 139 2.42 8.12 -3.86
CA GLN A 139 1.46 7.01 -4.10
C GLN A 139 1.69 6.33 -5.45
N ALA A 140 1.99 7.09 -6.51
CA ALA A 140 2.29 6.55 -7.83
C ALA A 140 3.54 5.66 -7.81
N ALA A 141 4.56 6.02 -7.04
CA ALA A 141 5.74 5.17 -6.86
C ALA A 141 5.37 3.78 -6.29
N ALA A 142 4.28 3.67 -5.56
CA ALA A 142 3.80 2.41 -4.99
C ALA A 142 3.08 1.48 -6.00
N LEU A 143 2.93 1.91 -7.25
CA LEU A 143 2.58 1.01 -8.35
C LEU A 143 3.68 -0.06 -8.54
N VAL A 144 4.92 0.28 -8.19
CA VAL A 144 6.01 -0.70 -8.11
C VAL A 144 5.82 -1.54 -6.83
N PRO A 145 5.61 -2.88 -6.95
CA PRO A 145 5.45 -3.75 -5.80
C PRO A 145 6.67 -3.66 -4.87
N GLY A 146 6.43 -3.58 -3.57
CA GLY A 146 7.49 -3.37 -2.58
C GLY A 146 7.65 -1.93 -2.10
N VAL A 147 7.20 -0.91 -2.87
CA VAL A 147 7.33 0.51 -2.44
C VAL A 147 6.41 0.85 -1.28
N SER A 148 5.22 0.31 -1.19
CA SER A 148 4.17 0.67 -0.23
C SER A 148 3.52 2.04 -0.52
N ARG A 149 2.22 2.04 -0.75
CA ARG A 149 1.43 3.27 -0.95
C ARG A 149 1.53 4.20 0.27
N ASN A 150 1.29 3.65 1.46
CA ASN A 150 1.42 4.41 2.71
C ASN A 150 2.87 4.88 2.91
N GLY A 151 3.86 4.00 2.69
CA GLY A 151 5.28 4.37 2.79
C GLY A 151 5.69 5.49 1.84
N GLY A 152 5.26 5.46 0.59
CA GLY A 152 5.53 6.50 -0.42
C GLY A 152 4.91 7.84 -0.05
N SER A 153 3.64 7.84 0.37
CA SER A 153 2.95 9.05 0.83
C SER A 153 3.59 9.66 2.07
N LEU A 154 3.92 8.83 3.08
CA LEU A 154 4.63 9.29 4.28
C LEU A 154 6.00 9.87 3.95
N THR A 155 6.75 9.20 3.05
CA THR A 155 8.05 9.71 2.58
C THR A 155 7.90 11.08 1.95
N ALA A 156 6.95 11.27 1.04
CA ALA A 156 6.69 12.55 0.39
C ALA A 156 6.29 13.63 1.40
N ALA A 157 5.37 13.34 2.32
CA ALA A 157 4.94 14.27 3.35
C ALA A 157 6.08 14.66 4.31
N ARG A 158 6.91 13.70 4.73
CA ARG A 158 8.08 13.97 5.59
C ARG A 158 9.17 14.78 4.87
N LEU A 159 9.39 14.54 3.58
CA LEU A 159 10.28 15.39 2.77
C LEU A 159 9.79 16.83 2.70
N ARG A 160 8.46 17.05 2.78
CA ARG A 160 7.82 18.38 2.86
C ARG A 160 7.76 18.93 4.29
N ARG A 161 8.44 18.29 5.26
CA ARG A 161 8.60 18.71 6.66
C ARG A 161 7.30 18.68 7.48
N PHE A 162 6.25 17.96 7.02
CA PHE A 162 5.06 17.73 7.85
C PHE A 162 5.44 16.90 9.06
N ASP A 163 4.85 17.21 10.22
CA ASP A 163 4.95 16.34 11.38
C ASP A 163 4.38 14.95 11.07
N ARG A 164 4.70 13.95 11.88
CA ARG A 164 4.32 12.55 11.57
C ARG A 164 2.81 12.33 11.63
N ARG A 165 2.10 13.02 12.52
CA ARG A 165 0.64 12.94 12.63
C ARG A 165 -0.01 13.57 11.38
N ALA A 166 0.45 14.74 10.96
CA ALA A 166 0.00 15.40 9.73
C ALA A 166 0.31 14.54 8.50
N ALA A 167 1.52 13.98 8.40
CA ALA A 167 1.91 13.09 7.31
C ALA A 167 1.02 11.85 7.23
N SER A 168 0.70 11.23 8.38
CA SER A 168 -0.18 10.05 8.44
C SER A 168 -1.61 10.39 8.01
N ARG A 169 -2.17 11.50 8.49
CA ARG A 169 -3.51 11.95 8.07
C ARG A 169 -3.58 12.29 6.58
N LEU A 170 -2.62 13.04 6.06
CA LEU A 170 -2.53 13.38 4.64
C LEU A 170 -2.41 12.12 3.78
N SER A 171 -1.61 11.13 4.21
CA SER A 171 -1.49 9.84 3.54
C SER A 171 -2.83 9.08 3.50
N ARG A 172 -3.57 9.02 4.61
CA ARG A 172 -4.89 8.37 4.66
C ARG A 172 -5.91 9.06 3.78
N HIS A 173 -6.04 10.38 3.89
CA HIS A 173 -7.00 11.14 3.07
C HIS A 173 -6.72 10.98 1.57
N ALA A 174 -5.45 11.01 1.17
CA ALA A 174 -5.06 10.76 -0.22
C ALA A 174 -5.30 9.32 -0.68
N ALA A 175 -5.26 8.36 0.25
CA ALA A 175 -5.42 6.94 -0.04
C ALA A 175 -6.87 6.51 -0.28
N LEU A 176 -7.84 7.12 0.41
CA LEU A 176 -9.24 6.70 0.40
C LEU A 176 -9.84 6.60 -1.01
N PRO A 177 -9.74 7.62 -1.89
CA PRO A 177 -10.30 7.53 -3.24
C PRO A 177 -9.66 6.43 -4.07
N ILE A 178 -8.34 6.21 -3.91
CA ILE A 178 -7.60 5.20 -4.67
C ILE A 178 -8.01 3.79 -4.23
N ILE A 179 -8.15 3.57 -2.91
CA ILE A 179 -8.61 2.27 -2.39
C ILE A 179 -9.99 1.94 -2.94
N VAL A 180 -10.92 2.90 -2.89
CA VAL A 180 -12.29 2.71 -3.38
C VAL A 180 -12.28 2.44 -4.89
N ALA A 181 -11.59 3.28 -5.68
CA ALA A 181 -11.54 3.13 -7.13
C ALA A 181 -10.86 1.82 -7.56
N ALA A 182 -9.71 1.50 -6.99
CA ALA A 182 -8.96 0.28 -7.34
C ALA A 182 -9.72 -0.98 -6.92
N SER A 183 -10.30 -1.00 -5.73
CA SER A 183 -11.07 -2.15 -5.23
C SER A 183 -12.37 -2.32 -6.03
N GLY A 184 -13.07 -1.23 -6.34
CA GLY A 184 -14.27 -1.25 -7.17
C GLY A 184 -13.97 -1.77 -8.58
N LEU A 185 -12.95 -1.22 -9.25
CA LEU A 185 -12.56 -1.65 -10.59
C LEU A 185 -12.15 -3.13 -10.64
N LYS A 186 -11.32 -3.56 -9.70
CA LYS A 186 -10.88 -4.96 -9.60
C LYS A 186 -12.04 -5.89 -9.26
N GLY A 187 -12.92 -5.50 -8.32
CA GLY A 187 -14.12 -6.26 -7.98
C GLY A 187 -15.06 -6.44 -9.18
N VAL A 188 -15.31 -5.38 -9.95
CA VAL A 188 -16.11 -5.45 -11.18
C VAL A 188 -15.45 -6.36 -12.24
N ARG A 189 -14.13 -6.25 -12.44
CA ARG A 189 -13.39 -7.13 -13.36
C ARG A 189 -13.52 -8.61 -12.95
N LEU A 190 -13.39 -8.92 -11.66
CA LEU A 190 -13.54 -10.28 -11.12
C LEU A 190 -14.97 -10.80 -11.31
N ALA A 191 -15.99 -9.98 -10.99
CA ALA A 191 -17.39 -10.36 -11.17
C ALA A 191 -17.75 -10.64 -12.63
N ARG A 192 -17.20 -9.85 -13.58
CA ARG A 192 -17.42 -10.05 -15.02
C ARG A 192 -16.77 -11.29 -15.60
N ARG A 193 -15.61 -11.70 -15.05
CA ARG A 193 -14.91 -12.91 -15.51
C ARG A 193 -15.56 -14.20 -15.02
N GLY A 194 -16.39 -14.13 -14.00
CA GLY A 194 -16.88 -15.29 -13.28
C GLY A 194 -15.80 -15.93 -12.42
N MET A 195 -16.21 -16.71 -11.44
CA MET A 195 -15.30 -17.45 -10.56
C MET A 195 -15.65 -18.92 -10.64
N PRO A 196 -14.73 -19.81 -11.06
CA PRO A 196 -14.95 -21.24 -10.99
C PRO A 196 -15.33 -21.67 -9.56
N ALA A 197 -16.28 -22.60 -9.44
CA ALA A 197 -16.79 -23.04 -8.13
C ALA A 197 -15.67 -23.60 -7.24
N GLU A 198 -14.67 -24.25 -7.84
CA GLU A 198 -13.57 -24.88 -7.13
C GLU A 198 -12.68 -23.89 -6.37
N ILE A 199 -12.55 -22.65 -6.86
CA ILE A 199 -11.72 -21.61 -6.22
C ILE A 199 -12.55 -20.62 -5.40
N ALA A 200 -13.88 -20.66 -5.46
CA ALA A 200 -14.76 -19.72 -4.77
C ALA A 200 -14.56 -19.74 -3.25
N LEU A 201 -14.49 -20.93 -2.64
CA LEU A 201 -14.28 -21.06 -1.19
C LEU A 201 -12.91 -20.56 -0.72
N PRO A 202 -11.75 -20.92 -1.32
CA PRO A 202 -10.46 -20.33 -1.01
C PRO A 202 -10.45 -18.80 -1.13
N PHE A 203 -11.09 -18.23 -2.14
CA PHE A 203 -11.15 -16.79 -2.35
C PHE A 203 -12.01 -16.08 -1.30
N ALA A 204 -13.17 -16.65 -0.98
CA ALA A 204 -14.06 -16.12 0.06
C ALA A 204 -13.39 -16.17 1.45
N THR A 205 -12.71 -17.28 1.78
CA THR A 205 -11.97 -17.41 3.05
C THR A 205 -10.79 -16.46 3.10
N GLY A 206 -10.05 -16.29 2.00
CA GLY A 206 -8.98 -15.30 1.88
C GLY A 206 -9.48 -13.87 2.09
N ALA A 207 -10.56 -13.47 1.43
CA ALA A 207 -11.19 -12.17 1.59
C ALA A 207 -11.69 -11.94 3.03
N ALA A 208 -12.34 -12.94 3.63
CA ALA A 208 -12.81 -12.88 5.03
C ALA A 208 -11.65 -12.76 6.02
N ALA A 209 -10.58 -13.51 5.82
CA ALA A 209 -9.35 -13.42 6.63
C ALA A 209 -8.66 -12.05 6.47
N ALA A 210 -8.61 -11.51 5.24
CA ALA A 210 -8.10 -10.17 4.99
C ALA A 210 -8.97 -9.10 5.68
N PHE A 211 -10.29 -9.21 5.59
CA PHE A 211 -11.24 -8.33 6.29
C PHE A 211 -11.02 -8.37 7.80
N ALA A 212 -11.05 -9.54 8.41
CA ALA A 212 -10.89 -9.71 9.86
C ALA A 212 -9.52 -9.21 10.35
N SER A 213 -8.43 -9.57 9.65
CA SER A 213 -7.08 -9.13 10.01
C SER A 213 -6.89 -7.62 9.84
N THR A 214 -7.57 -7.00 8.88
CA THR A 214 -7.54 -5.55 8.70
C THR A 214 -8.28 -4.84 9.83
N LEU A 215 -9.48 -5.31 10.20
CA LEU A 215 -10.21 -4.77 11.35
C LEU A 215 -9.40 -4.88 12.64
N ALA A 216 -8.81 -6.05 12.91
CA ALA A 216 -7.96 -6.25 14.07
C ALA A 216 -6.74 -5.32 14.07
N ALA A 217 -6.19 -5.03 12.88
CA ALA A 217 -5.02 -4.18 12.70
C ALA A 217 -5.33 -2.67 12.69
N THR A 218 -6.60 -2.24 12.74
CA THR A 218 -6.95 -0.79 12.74
C THR A 218 -6.32 -0.04 13.92
N ARG A 219 -6.12 -0.72 15.06
CA ARG A 219 -5.41 -0.14 16.21
C ARG A 219 -3.96 0.28 15.88
N LEU A 220 -3.35 -0.32 14.85
CA LEU A 220 -2.00 0.04 14.39
C LEU A 220 -1.95 1.43 13.74
N VAL A 221 -3.09 1.96 13.29
CA VAL A 221 -3.17 3.35 12.77
C VAL A 221 -2.79 4.34 13.86
N ALA A 222 -3.29 4.14 15.08
CA ALA A 222 -2.91 4.99 16.21
C ALA A 222 -1.40 4.92 16.54
N MET A 223 -0.78 3.76 16.32
CA MET A 223 0.67 3.61 16.49
C MET A 223 1.46 4.44 15.46
N ILE A 224 0.97 4.53 14.22
CA ILE A 224 1.62 5.35 13.19
C ILE A 224 1.43 6.84 13.51
N ASP A 225 0.23 7.24 13.92
CA ASP A 225 -0.08 8.62 14.30
C ASP A 225 0.73 9.09 15.52
N GLY A 226 0.98 8.19 16.47
CA GLY A 226 1.80 8.44 17.67
C GLY A 226 3.28 8.07 17.52
N ALA A 227 3.72 7.63 16.36
CA ALA A 227 5.08 7.16 16.17
C ALA A 227 6.12 8.27 16.40
N ARG A 228 7.12 7.97 17.24
CA ARG A 228 8.27 8.84 17.45
C ARG A 228 9.26 8.79 16.29
N SER A 229 9.25 7.70 15.52
CA SER A 229 10.09 7.50 14.34
C SER A 229 9.50 6.43 13.44
N TYR A 230 9.72 6.56 12.13
CA TYR A 230 9.42 5.52 11.14
C TYR A 230 10.59 4.54 10.93
N ALA A 231 11.70 4.71 11.65
CA ALA A 231 12.88 3.84 11.55
C ALA A 231 12.59 2.34 11.78
N PRO A 232 11.71 1.92 12.72
CA PRO A 232 11.38 0.51 12.88
C PRO A 232 10.75 -0.11 11.63
N PHE A 233 9.85 0.61 10.96
CA PHE A 233 9.23 0.15 9.71
C PHE A 233 10.25 0.09 8.57
N ALA A 234 11.14 1.07 8.48
CA ALA A 234 12.22 1.09 7.50
C ALA A 234 13.21 -0.07 7.72
N ALA A 235 13.63 -0.32 8.96
CA ALA A 235 14.50 -1.43 9.32
C ALA A 235 13.88 -2.78 8.98
N TYR A 236 12.60 -2.98 9.31
CA TYR A 236 11.85 -4.17 8.94
C TYR A 236 11.83 -4.40 7.42
N ARG A 237 11.57 -3.35 6.63
CA ARG A 237 11.56 -3.43 5.17
C ARG A 237 12.90 -3.82 4.59
N VAL A 238 13.98 -3.22 5.10
CA VAL A 238 15.36 -3.55 4.70
C VAL A 238 15.67 -5.00 5.06
N ALA A 239 15.33 -5.44 6.26
CA ALA A 239 15.57 -6.81 6.72
C ALA A 239 14.82 -7.84 5.86
N LEU A 240 13.52 -7.62 5.59
CA LEU A 240 12.72 -8.49 4.73
C LEU A 240 13.29 -8.58 3.31
N GLY A 241 13.62 -7.44 2.72
CA GLY A 241 14.19 -7.39 1.37
C GLY A 241 15.57 -8.06 1.29
N ALA A 242 16.45 -7.83 2.28
CA ALA A 242 17.77 -8.47 2.35
C ALA A 242 17.66 -9.99 2.56
N CYS A 243 16.76 -10.44 3.43
CA CYS A 243 16.47 -11.86 3.63
C CYS A 243 16.00 -12.52 2.32
N ALA A 244 15.06 -11.89 1.61
CA ALA A 244 14.56 -12.38 0.34
C ALA A 244 15.68 -12.48 -0.71
N LEU A 245 16.52 -11.46 -0.86
CA LEU A 245 17.66 -11.50 -1.77
C LEU A 245 18.65 -12.61 -1.43
N GLY A 246 18.93 -12.83 -0.15
CA GLY A 246 19.81 -13.92 0.32
C GLY A 246 19.26 -15.30 -0.04
N ARG A 247 17.96 -15.54 0.15
CA ARG A 247 17.30 -16.80 -0.21
C ARG A 247 17.27 -17.02 -1.71
N LEU A 248 16.93 -16.00 -2.50
CA LEU A 248 16.88 -16.07 -3.95
C LEU A 248 18.26 -16.36 -4.57
N ARG A 249 19.35 -15.85 -3.99
CA ARG A 249 20.72 -16.16 -4.43
C ARG A 249 21.09 -17.63 -4.19
N ARG A 250 20.68 -18.19 -3.06
CA ARG A 250 20.96 -19.60 -2.72
C ARG A 250 20.23 -20.58 -3.66
N ARG A 251 18.98 -20.28 -4.03
CA ARG A 251 18.19 -21.10 -4.97
C ARG A 251 18.76 -21.14 -6.39
N VAL A 252 19.50 -20.14 -6.82
CA VAL A 252 20.14 -20.11 -8.16
C VAL A 252 21.44 -20.92 -8.17
N ARG A 253 22.03 -21.19 -6.98
CA ARG A 253 23.29 -21.92 -6.84
C ARG A 253 23.11 -23.39 -6.51
N ALA A 254 21.92 -23.81 -6.13
CA ALA A 254 21.50 -25.19 -5.89
C ALA A 254 20.79 -25.78 -7.11
#